data_971041b88d52f2ba37c47f6d4ccde88c
#
_entry.id   971041b88d52f2ba37c47f6d4ccde88c
#
_cell.length_a   1.000
_cell.length_b   1.000
_cell.length_c   1.000
_cell.angle_alpha   90.00
_cell.angle_beta   90.00
_cell.angle_gamma   90.00
#
_symmetry.space_group_name_H-M   'P 1'
#
loop_
_entity.id
_entity.type
_entity.pdbx_description
1 polymer ?
#
loop_
_entity_poly.entity_id
_entity_poly.type
_entity_poly.pdbx_seq_one_letter_code
_entity_poly.pdbx_strand_id
1 'polypeptide(L)'
;DIDFPGELSTPDIYRTMDDLKSFGVPVLILSGGEPLLHPDIFAISAHAKSMGFYVGLSTNGTMIDEAMLPKVAAIGYDYVGISLDGIEATHDRFRRKDGAFAASLRGVRLCRDAGIKVGMRFTLTQDNAHDLPALIALADEERIDKFYLSHLNYAGRGNKNRGSDAHF
;
A
#
# COMPACT_ATOMS: atom_id res chain seq x y z
N ASP A 1 -6.07 7.74 -12.16
CA ASP A 1 -6.05 7.13 -13.51
C ASP A 1 -6.40 5.66 -13.34
N ILE A 2 -7.63 5.32 -13.69
CA ILE A 2 -8.24 4.02 -13.41
C ILE A 2 -8.11 3.08 -14.63
N ASP A 3 -7.91 3.63 -15.81
CA ASP A 3 -7.79 2.86 -17.04
C ASP A 3 -6.39 2.99 -17.64
N PHE A 4 -5.55 1.98 -17.41
CA PHE A 4 -4.33 1.79 -18.19
C PHE A 4 -4.65 0.86 -19.37
N PRO A 5 -4.45 1.30 -20.63
CA PRO A 5 -4.56 0.40 -21.78
C PRO A 5 -3.58 -0.76 -21.59
N GLY A 6 -4.10 -1.99 -21.57
CA GLY A 6 -3.29 -3.19 -21.38
C GLY A 6 -3.18 -3.68 -19.94
N GLU A 7 -4.06 -3.24 -19.02
CA GLU A 7 -4.21 -3.88 -17.72
C GLU A 7 -4.60 -5.36 -17.89
N LEU A 8 -3.97 -6.22 -17.09
CA LEU A 8 -4.25 -7.66 -17.15
C LEU A 8 -5.68 -7.96 -16.70
N SER A 9 -6.36 -8.81 -17.43
CA SER A 9 -7.64 -9.34 -16.97
C SER A 9 -7.45 -10.23 -15.74
N THR A 10 -8.50 -10.40 -14.93
CA THR A 10 -8.46 -11.29 -13.77
C THR A 10 -8.04 -12.74 -14.13
N PRO A 11 -8.50 -13.34 -15.25
CA PRO A 11 -7.98 -14.63 -15.72
C PRO A 11 -6.49 -14.60 -16.07
N ASP A 12 -5.97 -13.48 -16.62
CA ASP A 12 -4.53 -13.35 -16.92
C ASP A 12 -3.72 -13.26 -15.63
N ILE A 13 -4.23 -12.55 -14.62
CA ILE A 13 -3.61 -12.47 -13.30
C ILE A 13 -3.54 -13.87 -12.68
N TYR A 14 -4.59 -14.68 -12.77
CA TYR A 14 -4.58 -16.04 -12.24
C TYR A 14 -3.54 -16.92 -12.95
N ARG A 15 -3.47 -16.88 -14.28
CA ARG A 15 -2.41 -17.59 -15.03
C ARG A 15 -1.01 -17.15 -14.62
N THR A 16 -0.81 -15.85 -14.42
CA THR A 16 0.46 -15.31 -13.92
C THR A 16 0.79 -15.87 -12.53
N MET A 17 -0.21 -16.01 -11.66
CA MET A 17 0.00 -16.60 -10.33
C MET A 17 0.36 -18.10 -10.42
N ASP A 18 -0.24 -18.85 -11.33
CA ASP A 18 0.11 -20.26 -11.59
C ASP A 18 1.58 -20.36 -12.01
N ASP A 19 2.02 -19.51 -12.95
CA ASP A 19 3.42 -19.46 -13.40
C ASP A 19 4.38 -19.11 -12.26
N LEU A 20 4.05 -18.07 -11.48
CA LEU A 20 4.86 -17.66 -10.32
C LEU A 20 4.95 -18.79 -9.27
N LYS A 21 3.84 -19.50 -9.04
CA LYS A 21 3.84 -20.63 -8.11
C LYS A 21 4.71 -21.78 -8.61
N SER A 22 4.62 -22.11 -9.90
CA SER A 22 5.45 -23.15 -10.52
C SER A 22 6.93 -22.79 -10.46
N PHE A 23 7.25 -21.49 -10.50
CA PHE A 23 8.60 -20.95 -10.37
C PHE A 23 9.11 -20.93 -8.92
N GLY A 24 8.27 -21.27 -7.96
CA GLY A 24 8.63 -21.31 -6.53
C GLY A 24 8.61 -19.96 -5.81
N VAL A 25 7.93 -18.95 -6.36
CA VAL A 25 7.75 -17.65 -5.69
C VAL A 25 6.91 -17.82 -4.43
N PRO A 26 7.41 -17.46 -3.24
CA PRO A 26 6.67 -17.67 -1.99
C PRO A 26 5.78 -16.50 -1.59
N VAL A 27 6.03 -15.29 -2.09
CA VAL A 27 5.41 -14.05 -1.61
C VAL A 27 4.82 -13.25 -2.76
N LEU A 28 3.58 -12.79 -2.59
CA LEU A 28 2.95 -11.83 -3.47
C LEU A 28 2.56 -10.57 -2.68
N ILE A 29 3.02 -9.41 -3.13
CA ILE A 29 2.55 -8.12 -2.62
C ILE A 29 1.66 -7.49 -3.68
N LEU A 30 0.37 -7.48 -3.41
CA LEU A 30 -0.61 -6.85 -4.28
C LEU A 30 -0.53 -5.34 -4.10
N SER A 31 -0.16 -4.67 -5.18
CA SER A 31 0.12 -3.24 -5.23
C SER A 31 -0.41 -2.68 -6.55
N GLY A 32 -0.24 -1.39 -6.75
CA GLY A 32 -0.63 -0.74 -8.01
C GLY A 32 -0.74 0.76 -7.81
N GLY A 33 -1.68 1.41 -8.49
CA GLY A 33 -2.08 2.78 -8.13
C GLY A 33 -2.69 2.77 -6.72
N GLU A 34 -3.87 2.19 -6.61
CA GLU A 34 -4.51 1.80 -5.34
C GLU A 34 -5.24 0.47 -5.57
N PRO A 35 -4.74 -0.63 -4.98
CA PRO A 35 -5.30 -1.95 -5.26
C PRO A 35 -6.75 -2.13 -4.81
N LEU A 36 -7.19 -1.42 -3.77
CA LEU A 36 -8.58 -1.49 -3.29
C LEU A 36 -9.60 -0.87 -4.27
N LEU A 37 -9.14 -0.18 -5.32
CA LEU A 37 -10.00 0.28 -6.42
C LEU A 37 -10.25 -0.80 -7.48
N HIS A 38 -9.42 -1.86 -7.52
CA HIS A 38 -9.62 -2.94 -8.49
C HIS A 38 -10.86 -3.76 -8.10
N PRO A 39 -11.83 -3.95 -9.01
CA PRO A 39 -13.10 -4.59 -8.70
C PRO A 39 -12.94 -6.02 -8.13
N ASP A 40 -11.96 -6.76 -8.63
CA ASP A 40 -11.73 -8.15 -8.28
C ASP A 40 -10.61 -8.36 -7.24
N ILE A 41 -10.12 -7.30 -6.57
CA ILE A 41 -8.96 -7.40 -5.67
C ILE A 41 -9.14 -8.48 -4.60
N PHE A 42 -10.32 -8.61 -4.03
CA PHE A 42 -10.58 -9.62 -3.00
C PHE A 42 -10.62 -11.04 -3.57
N ALA A 43 -11.16 -11.23 -4.77
CA ALA A 43 -11.13 -12.53 -5.46
C ALA A 43 -9.68 -12.92 -5.82
N ILE A 44 -8.91 -11.99 -6.35
CA ILE A 44 -7.48 -12.15 -6.66
C ILE A 44 -6.70 -12.51 -5.40
N SER A 45 -6.93 -11.79 -4.31
CA SER A 45 -6.26 -12.04 -3.02
C SER A 45 -6.61 -13.40 -2.43
N ALA A 46 -7.88 -13.77 -2.46
CA ALA A 46 -8.34 -15.08 -1.98
C ALA A 46 -7.75 -16.23 -2.81
N HIS A 47 -7.67 -16.06 -4.14
CA HIS A 47 -7.03 -17.02 -5.02
C HIS A 47 -5.54 -17.19 -4.67
N ALA A 48 -4.80 -16.09 -4.50
CA ALA A 48 -3.41 -16.13 -4.08
C ALA A 48 -3.22 -16.86 -2.74
N LYS A 49 -4.09 -16.58 -1.75
CA LYS A 49 -4.08 -17.28 -0.45
C LYS A 49 -4.34 -18.76 -0.61
N SER A 50 -5.32 -19.18 -1.45
CA SER A 50 -5.64 -20.60 -1.68
C SER A 50 -4.48 -21.37 -2.32
N MET A 51 -3.64 -20.70 -3.10
CA MET A 51 -2.41 -21.25 -3.67
C MET A 51 -1.26 -21.35 -2.67
N GLY A 52 -1.44 -20.86 -1.44
CA GLY A 52 -0.41 -20.90 -0.39
C GLY A 52 0.71 -19.87 -0.56
N PHE A 53 0.43 -18.74 -1.21
CA PHE A 53 1.33 -17.59 -1.15
C PHE A 53 1.25 -16.89 0.21
N TYR A 54 2.36 -16.31 0.64
CA TYR A 54 2.33 -15.22 1.60
C TYR A 54 1.81 -13.98 0.87
N VAL A 55 0.63 -13.47 1.26
CA VAL A 55 -0.04 -12.39 0.54
C VAL A 55 -0.04 -11.11 1.35
N GLY A 56 0.61 -10.09 0.82
CA GLY A 56 0.57 -8.73 1.35
C GLY A 56 -0.28 -7.80 0.48
N LEU A 57 -0.93 -6.84 1.12
CA LEU A 57 -1.61 -5.72 0.46
C LEU A 57 -0.79 -4.45 0.67
N SER A 58 -0.50 -3.70 -0.41
CA SER A 58 0.17 -2.41 -0.35
C SER A 58 -0.79 -1.32 -0.84
N THR A 59 -1.32 -0.54 0.08
CA THR A 59 -2.39 0.43 -0.14
C THR A 59 -2.05 1.82 0.41
N ASN A 60 -2.75 2.85 -0.04
CA ASN A 60 -2.73 4.15 0.61
C ASN A 60 -3.55 4.16 1.92
N GLY A 61 -4.36 3.14 2.17
CA GLY A 61 -5.15 2.96 3.39
C GLY A 61 -6.41 3.81 3.51
N THR A 62 -6.60 4.80 2.63
CA THR A 62 -7.71 5.77 2.78
C THR A 62 -9.10 5.16 2.61
N MET A 63 -9.18 4.00 1.94
CA MET A 63 -10.43 3.28 1.72
C MET A 63 -10.74 2.27 2.82
N ILE A 64 -9.81 2.02 3.75
CA ILE A 64 -10.05 1.08 4.85
C ILE A 64 -10.80 1.82 5.95
N ASP A 65 -12.11 1.65 5.92
CA ASP A 65 -13.06 2.11 6.92
C ASP A 65 -13.78 0.92 7.56
N GLU A 66 -14.73 1.19 8.44
CA GLU A 66 -15.51 0.18 9.15
C GLU A 66 -16.32 -0.73 8.20
N ALA A 67 -16.70 -0.23 7.02
CA ALA A 67 -17.42 -1.00 6.00
C ALA A 67 -16.48 -1.88 5.16
N MET A 68 -15.25 -1.41 4.91
CA MET A 68 -14.25 -2.14 4.13
C MET A 68 -13.49 -3.17 4.97
N LEU A 69 -13.25 -2.89 6.24
CA LEU A 69 -12.47 -3.74 7.15
C LEU A 69 -12.90 -5.22 7.13
N PRO A 70 -14.20 -5.57 7.19
CA PRO A 70 -14.61 -6.98 7.15
C PRO A 70 -14.15 -7.71 5.90
N LYS A 71 -14.13 -7.04 4.74
CA LYS A 71 -13.66 -7.61 3.48
C LYS A 71 -12.15 -7.83 3.51
N VAL A 72 -11.38 -6.86 4.02
CA VAL A 72 -9.93 -6.98 4.19
C VAL A 72 -9.59 -8.10 5.17
N ALA A 73 -10.27 -8.17 6.29
CA ALA A 73 -10.04 -9.19 7.32
C ALA A 73 -10.39 -10.61 6.82
N ALA A 74 -11.45 -10.76 6.03
CA ALA A 74 -11.89 -12.05 5.49
C ALA A 74 -10.85 -12.72 4.56
N ILE A 75 -9.98 -11.95 3.92
CA ILE A 75 -8.90 -12.49 3.09
C ILE A 75 -7.81 -13.17 3.92
N GLY A 76 -7.58 -12.70 5.15
CA GLY A 76 -6.47 -13.18 5.97
C GLY A 76 -5.11 -12.79 5.39
N TYR A 77 -4.95 -11.54 4.98
CA TYR A 77 -3.65 -11.03 4.55
C TYR A 77 -2.59 -11.28 5.61
N ASP A 78 -1.42 -11.73 5.17
CA ASP A 78 -0.28 -11.94 6.07
C ASP A 78 0.34 -10.60 6.51
N TYR A 79 0.03 -9.54 5.74
CA TYR A 79 0.56 -8.20 5.96
C TYR A 79 -0.25 -7.15 5.17
N VAL A 80 -0.55 -6.02 5.79
CA VAL A 80 -1.11 -4.83 5.13
C VAL A 80 -0.15 -3.66 5.31
N GLY A 81 0.47 -3.23 4.20
CA GLY A 81 1.35 -2.08 4.17
C GLY A 81 0.58 -0.82 3.82
N ILE A 82 0.53 0.15 4.73
CA ILE A 82 -0.16 1.42 4.53
C ILE A 82 0.87 2.53 4.35
N SER A 83 0.67 3.34 3.31
CA SER A 83 1.58 4.44 3.00
C SER A 83 1.29 5.65 3.87
N LEU A 84 2.32 6.15 4.56
CA LEU A 84 2.32 7.41 5.28
C LEU A 84 3.60 8.17 4.95
N ASP A 85 3.50 9.22 4.12
CA ASP A 85 4.64 9.96 3.57
C ASP A 85 4.88 11.31 4.24
N GLY A 86 4.49 11.44 5.49
CA GLY A 86 4.64 12.61 6.33
C GLY A 86 3.57 12.65 7.41
N ILE A 87 3.64 13.64 8.26
CA ILE A 87 2.65 13.92 9.30
C ILE A 87 1.64 14.93 8.76
N GLU A 88 0.35 14.65 8.97
CA GLU A 88 -0.77 15.57 8.66
C GLU A 88 -0.63 16.29 7.31
N ALA A 89 -0.42 17.61 7.35
CA ALA A 89 -0.37 18.46 6.17
C ALA A 89 0.76 18.08 5.19
N THR A 90 1.86 17.51 5.67
CA THR A 90 2.94 17.03 4.80
C THR A 90 2.47 15.82 3.99
N HIS A 91 1.81 14.87 4.63
CA HIS A 91 1.24 13.72 3.94
C HIS A 91 0.15 14.12 2.96
N ASP A 92 -0.79 14.98 3.39
CA ASP A 92 -1.89 15.46 2.55
C ASP A 92 -1.37 16.17 1.30
N ARG A 93 -0.38 17.05 1.46
CA ARG A 93 0.30 17.72 0.35
C ARG A 93 1.01 16.72 -0.57
N PHE A 94 1.74 15.73 -0.01
CA PHE A 94 2.43 14.70 -0.79
C PHE A 94 1.44 13.88 -1.61
N ARG A 95 0.29 13.52 -1.03
CA ARG A 95 -0.78 12.75 -1.67
C ARG A 95 -1.74 13.61 -2.48
N ARG A 96 -1.63 14.95 -2.41
CA ARG A 96 -2.51 15.92 -3.07
C ARG A 96 -3.99 15.70 -2.72
N LYS A 97 -4.25 15.40 -1.46
CA LYS A 97 -5.60 15.12 -0.96
C LYS A 97 -5.70 15.48 0.51
N ASP A 98 -6.51 16.49 0.82
CA ASP A 98 -6.81 16.88 2.19
C ASP A 98 -7.47 15.74 2.96
N GLY A 99 -7.06 15.53 4.19
CA GLY A 99 -7.53 14.47 5.07
C GLY A 99 -7.02 13.07 4.74
N ALA A 100 -6.07 12.93 3.79
CA ALA A 100 -5.49 11.63 3.45
C ALA A 100 -4.75 11.02 4.64
N PHE A 101 -4.02 11.83 5.43
CA PHE A 101 -3.32 11.38 6.63
C PHE A 101 -4.27 10.75 7.64
N ALA A 102 -5.32 11.48 8.00
CA ALA A 102 -6.30 11.01 8.98
C ALA A 102 -7.00 9.72 8.51
N ALA A 103 -7.34 9.64 7.22
CA ALA A 103 -7.97 8.46 6.64
C ALA A 103 -7.00 7.25 6.61
N SER A 104 -5.74 7.45 6.23
CA SER A 104 -4.72 6.38 6.22
C SER A 104 -4.42 5.89 7.64
N LEU A 105 -4.29 6.80 8.61
CA LEU A 105 -4.06 6.46 10.02
C LEU A 105 -5.25 5.71 10.62
N ARG A 106 -6.48 6.09 10.26
CA ARG A 106 -7.67 5.31 10.61
C ARG A 106 -7.57 3.88 10.08
N GLY A 107 -7.18 3.71 8.82
CA GLY A 107 -6.97 2.39 8.21
C GLY A 107 -5.91 1.56 8.95
N VAL A 108 -4.81 2.19 9.39
CA VAL A 108 -3.80 1.56 10.25
C VAL A 108 -4.42 1.01 11.53
N ARG A 109 -5.15 1.87 12.25
CA ARG A 109 -5.78 1.51 13.53
C ARG A 109 -6.80 0.39 13.38
N LEU A 110 -7.66 0.47 12.37
CA LEU A 110 -8.66 -0.55 12.09
C LEU A 110 -8.03 -1.91 11.79
N CYS A 111 -7.01 -1.96 10.94
CA CYS A 111 -6.29 -3.20 10.64
C CYS A 111 -5.60 -3.77 11.88
N ARG A 112 -4.88 -2.94 12.63
CA ARG A 112 -4.21 -3.34 13.88
C ARG A 112 -5.19 -3.92 14.89
N ASP A 113 -6.30 -3.21 15.13
CA ASP A 113 -7.30 -3.61 16.13
C ASP A 113 -8.05 -4.89 15.72
N ALA A 114 -8.09 -5.19 14.41
CA ALA A 114 -8.55 -6.47 13.87
C ALA A 114 -7.47 -7.58 13.90
N GLY A 115 -6.30 -7.33 14.47
CA GLY A 115 -5.20 -8.32 14.57
C GLY A 115 -4.44 -8.57 13.26
N ILE A 116 -4.60 -7.70 12.27
CA ILE A 116 -3.87 -7.79 11.01
C ILE A 116 -2.49 -7.15 11.21
N LYS A 117 -1.43 -7.82 10.77
CA LYS A 117 -0.08 -7.24 10.78
C LYS A 117 0.00 -6.02 9.88
N VAL A 118 0.34 -4.88 10.45
CA VAL A 118 0.42 -3.61 9.73
C VAL A 118 1.86 -3.16 9.57
N GLY A 119 2.17 -2.61 8.41
CA GLY A 119 3.42 -1.91 8.17
C GLY A 119 3.19 -0.50 7.68
N MET A 120 3.99 0.43 8.15
CA MET A 120 4.09 1.78 7.61
C MET A 120 5.08 1.80 6.45
N ARG A 121 4.69 2.40 5.34
CA ARG A 121 5.55 2.58 4.16
C ARG A 121 5.77 4.06 3.94
N PHE A 122 7.02 4.48 3.99
CA PHE A 122 7.43 5.86 3.83
C PHE A 122 8.34 6.03 2.61
N THR A 123 7.96 6.89 1.68
CA THR A 123 8.79 7.26 0.54
C THR A 123 9.51 8.56 0.84
N LEU A 124 10.81 8.45 1.11
CA LEU A 124 11.66 9.59 1.49
C LEU A 124 11.91 10.50 0.29
N THR A 125 11.69 11.80 0.51
CA THR A 125 12.07 12.90 -0.39
C THR A 125 12.65 14.05 0.44
N GLN A 126 13.22 15.06 -0.20
CA GLN A 126 13.70 16.25 0.51
C GLN A 126 12.54 17.01 1.18
N ASP A 127 11.35 16.98 0.58
CA ASP A 127 10.18 17.72 1.07
C ASP A 127 9.56 17.12 2.33
N ASN A 128 9.80 15.83 2.63
CA ASN A 128 9.20 15.12 3.75
C ASN A 128 10.21 14.49 4.73
N ALA A 129 11.51 14.63 4.47
CA ALA A 129 12.55 14.04 5.30
C ALA A 129 12.50 14.52 6.76
N HIS A 130 12.05 15.75 6.98
CA HIS A 130 11.91 16.35 8.30
C HIS A 130 10.89 15.65 9.19
N ASP A 131 9.92 14.94 8.61
CA ASP A 131 8.88 14.20 9.35
C ASP A 131 9.31 12.77 9.74
N LEU A 132 10.46 12.28 9.25
CA LEU A 132 10.90 10.91 9.55
C LEU A 132 10.97 10.60 11.05
N PRO A 133 11.52 11.44 11.93
CA PRO A 133 11.52 11.16 13.37
C PRO A 133 10.11 11.04 13.96
N ALA A 134 9.19 11.91 13.53
CA ALA A 134 7.81 11.88 13.98
C ALA A 134 7.04 10.66 13.47
N LEU A 135 7.31 10.22 12.24
CA LEU A 135 6.74 8.99 11.69
C LEU A 135 7.24 7.74 12.41
N ILE A 136 8.51 7.71 12.83
CA ILE A 136 9.05 6.60 13.63
C ILE A 136 8.37 6.57 15.01
N ALA A 137 8.21 7.73 15.65
CA ALA A 137 7.51 7.83 16.92
C ALA A 137 6.03 7.40 16.80
N LEU A 138 5.35 7.83 15.74
CA LEU A 138 3.98 7.41 15.43
C LEU A 138 3.89 5.89 15.20
N ALA A 139 4.87 5.30 14.52
CA ALA A 139 4.89 3.85 14.29
C ALA A 139 5.00 3.06 15.60
N ASP A 140 5.79 3.56 16.56
CA ASP A 140 5.91 2.97 17.90
C ASP A 140 4.61 3.15 18.71
N GLU A 141 4.06 4.37 18.73
CA GLU A 141 2.79 4.69 19.41
C GLU A 141 1.64 3.82 18.92
N GLU A 142 1.52 3.68 17.59
CA GLU A 142 0.47 2.88 16.95
C GLU A 142 0.78 1.37 16.95
N ARG A 143 1.91 0.94 17.51
CA ARG A 143 2.35 -0.46 17.58
C ARG A 143 2.39 -1.12 16.20
N ILE A 144 2.97 -0.43 15.23
CA ILE A 144 3.11 -0.91 13.87
C ILE A 144 4.21 -1.97 13.81
N ASP A 145 3.91 -3.12 13.19
CA ASP A 145 4.83 -4.29 13.16
C ASP A 145 6.10 -4.03 12.35
N LYS A 146 6.02 -3.18 11.30
CA LYS A 146 7.12 -2.93 10.37
C LYS A 146 7.12 -1.51 9.85
N PHE A 147 8.30 -0.92 9.75
CA PHE A 147 8.54 0.36 9.11
C PHE A 147 9.41 0.16 7.87
N TYR A 148 8.89 0.54 6.70
CA TYR A 148 9.62 0.47 5.43
C TYR A 148 9.94 1.88 4.95
N LEU A 149 11.23 2.13 4.78
CA LEU A 149 11.73 3.36 4.16
C LEU A 149 12.23 3.05 2.76
N SER A 150 11.74 3.81 1.78
CA SER A 150 12.18 3.73 0.40
C SER A 150 12.49 5.12 -0.14
N HIS A 151 13.40 5.22 -1.08
CA HIS A 151 13.60 6.45 -1.85
C HIS A 151 12.61 6.52 -3.01
N LEU A 152 12.29 7.76 -3.43
CA LEU A 152 11.47 7.97 -4.63
C LEU A 152 12.16 7.32 -5.84
N ASN A 153 11.43 6.42 -6.50
CA ASN A 153 11.89 5.82 -7.74
C ASN A 153 11.46 6.70 -8.92
N TYR A 154 12.42 7.01 -9.81
CA TYR A 154 12.19 7.77 -11.04
C TYR A 154 11.51 6.94 -12.14
N ALA A 155 10.50 6.17 -11.79
CA ALA A 155 9.67 5.40 -12.71
C ALA A 155 8.23 5.94 -12.71
N GLY A 156 7.51 5.74 -13.80
CA GLY A 156 6.11 6.17 -13.92
C GLY A 156 5.92 7.68 -13.65
N ARG A 157 5.04 8.02 -12.72
CA ARG A 157 4.76 9.42 -12.35
C ARG A 157 5.94 10.14 -11.69
N GLY A 158 6.83 9.42 -11.01
CA GLY A 158 8.04 9.96 -10.43
C GLY A 158 9.04 10.50 -11.46
N ASN A 159 8.90 10.10 -12.74
CA ASN A 159 9.79 10.53 -13.82
C ASN A 159 9.33 11.84 -14.50
N LYS A 160 8.13 12.35 -14.23
CA LYS A 160 7.56 13.52 -14.94
C LYS A 160 8.32 14.82 -14.66
N ASN A 161 9.04 14.90 -13.54
CA ASN A 161 9.79 16.09 -13.12
C ASN A 161 11.31 15.93 -13.26
N ARG A 162 11.79 14.86 -13.91
CA ARG A 162 13.21 14.65 -14.16
C ARG A 162 13.68 15.62 -15.23
N GLY A 163 14.37 16.69 -14.82
CA GLY A 163 14.90 17.72 -15.74
C GLY A 163 14.29 19.12 -15.57
N SER A 164 13.28 19.29 -14.71
CA SER A 164 13.01 20.59 -14.10
C SER A 164 13.92 20.74 -12.87
N ASP A 165 14.38 21.95 -12.58
CA ASP A 165 15.17 22.28 -11.36
C ASP A 165 14.40 22.05 -10.05
N ALA A 166 13.43 21.15 -10.06
CA ALA A 166 12.71 20.71 -8.89
C ALA A 166 13.62 19.81 -8.07
N HIS A 167 14.10 20.34 -6.99
CA HIS A 167 14.89 19.67 -5.97
C HIS A 167 14.14 18.44 -5.44
N PHE A 168 14.68 17.25 -5.73
CA PHE A 168 14.28 15.99 -5.10
C PHE A 168 15.31 15.60 -4.06
#